data_60fbc4add25285cd44300aad82df7d91
#
_entry.id   60fbc4add25285cd44300aad82df7d91
#
_cell.length_a   1.000
_cell.length_b   1.000
_cell.length_c   1.000
_cell.angle_alpha   90.00
_cell.angle_beta   90.00
_cell.angle_gamma   90.00
#
_symmetry.space_group_name_H-M   'P 1'
#
loop_
_entity.id
_entity.type
_entity.pdbx_description
1 polymer ?
#
loop_
_entity_poly.entity_id
_entity_poly.type
_entity_poly.pdbx_seq_one_letter_code
_entity_poly.pdbx_strand_id
1 'polypeptide(L)'
;VSTCCYIARIYGVRSAMPMFKARKLCPQAVVLAPDIAKYAAVSRQVRAMMDSLTPLVQPLSIDEAALDLSGTAALHGAPPAIVLARLARRIEAELGITISIGLAANRMLAKLAAERGKPRGFCVLGAEAAGLLAQEKVGLLPGIGPAQVKRLEGMGIVTISQLAALDDREAARLGNEGAALVARARLQDARPVRPARESKSISAETTFETDLSDRAALENELWPLCEKLGRRLHRENQAAAGLVLKLKSADFQLRTRSQRLPAPTQLAETIFEAAQPLLAREADGTTFRLIGIGAAPLAAAAMADQGDLADTTTPRRRARQDAIDQLRARFGEDAVQRGRALRPGKGKG
;
A
#
# COMPACT_ATOMS: atom_id res chain seq x y z
N VAL A 1 6.45 13.45 -5.54
CA VAL A 1 5.14 13.98 -5.11
C VAL A 1 4.33 12.84 -4.51
N SER A 2 4.02 12.91 -3.21
CA SER A 2 3.09 11.95 -2.58
C SER A 2 1.66 12.28 -2.99
N THR A 3 1.26 13.53 -2.81
CA THR A 3 -0.03 14.07 -3.29
C THR A 3 0.11 15.55 -3.62
N CYS A 4 -0.88 16.11 -4.27
CA CYS A 4 -0.93 17.54 -4.60
C CYS A 4 -2.37 18.06 -4.46
N CYS A 5 -2.50 19.32 -4.07
CA CYS A 5 -3.81 19.96 -4.00
C CYS A 5 -4.44 20.13 -5.40
N TYR A 6 -5.74 20.38 -5.44
CA TYR A 6 -6.47 20.49 -6.70
C TYR A 6 -6.00 21.65 -7.58
N ILE A 7 -5.53 22.74 -6.97
CA ILE A 7 -4.93 23.88 -7.73
C ILE A 7 -3.67 23.40 -8.45
N ALA A 8 -2.74 22.74 -7.77
CA ALA A 8 -1.53 22.20 -8.39
C ALA A 8 -1.85 21.18 -9.51
N ARG A 9 -2.97 20.42 -9.39
CA ARG A 9 -3.44 19.50 -10.43
C ARG A 9 -3.84 20.22 -11.74
N ILE A 10 -4.31 21.46 -11.68
CA ILE A 10 -4.63 22.28 -12.87
C ILE A 10 -3.36 22.52 -13.69
N TYR A 11 -2.21 22.72 -13.01
CA TYR A 11 -0.90 22.87 -13.66
C TYR A 11 -0.29 21.53 -14.12
N GLY A 12 -1.01 20.41 -14.01
CA GLY A 12 -0.55 19.10 -14.45
C GLY A 12 0.27 18.32 -13.42
N VAL A 13 0.43 18.80 -12.18
CA VAL A 13 1.11 18.06 -11.12
C VAL A 13 0.26 16.85 -10.72
N ARG A 14 0.91 15.68 -10.55
CA ARG A 14 0.26 14.41 -10.19
C ARG A 14 1.05 13.65 -9.13
N SER A 15 0.37 12.78 -8.38
CA SER A 15 1.02 11.82 -7.47
C SER A 15 2.00 10.95 -8.24
N ALA A 16 3.07 10.51 -7.57
CA ALA A 16 4.20 9.76 -8.11
C ALA A 16 5.09 10.53 -9.11
N MET A 17 4.77 11.80 -9.41
CA MET A 17 5.62 12.64 -10.28
C MET A 17 6.94 12.98 -9.55
N PRO A 18 8.11 12.94 -10.25
CA PRO A 18 9.36 13.46 -9.70
C PRO A 18 9.26 14.94 -9.30
N MET A 19 9.83 15.31 -8.15
CA MET A 19 9.70 16.66 -7.59
C MET A 19 10.26 17.75 -8.50
N PHE A 20 11.37 17.50 -9.20
CA PHE A 20 11.92 18.47 -10.14
C PHE A 20 10.95 18.80 -11.28
N LYS A 21 10.20 17.78 -11.77
CA LYS A 21 9.18 17.96 -12.81
C LYS A 21 7.97 18.72 -12.26
N ALA A 22 7.54 18.39 -11.03
CA ALA A 22 6.43 19.10 -10.38
C ALA A 22 6.74 20.57 -10.16
N ARG A 23 7.94 20.91 -9.70
CA ARG A 23 8.41 22.31 -9.53
C ARG A 23 8.49 23.05 -10.85
N LYS A 24 8.85 22.38 -11.95
CA LYS A 24 8.88 22.99 -13.28
C LYS A 24 7.47 23.33 -13.79
N LEU A 25 6.47 22.47 -13.48
CA LEU A 25 5.08 22.68 -13.88
C LEU A 25 4.36 23.73 -13.03
N CYS A 26 4.69 23.82 -11.75
CA CYS A 26 4.06 24.73 -10.79
C CYS A 26 5.13 25.32 -9.86
N PRO A 27 5.92 26.33 -10.34
CA PRO A 27 7.04 26.90 -9.58
C PRO A 27 6.61 27.56 -8.27
N GLN A 28 5.40 28.11 -8.23
CA GLN A 28 4.82 28.79 -7.06
C GLN A 28 4.28 27.83 -5.98
N ALA A 29 4.31 26.51 -6.22
CA ALA A 29 3.76 25.55 -5.26
C ALA A 29 4.61 25.49 -3.99
N VAL A 30 3.95 25.63 -2.84
CA VAL A 30 4.55 25.34 -1.54
C VAL A 30 4.68 23.82 -1.36
N VAL A 31 5.89 23.37 -1.04
CA VAL A 31 6.19 21.96 -0.82
C VAL A 31 6.26 21.67 0.68
N LEU A 32 5.37 20.80 1.14
CA LEU A 32 5.33 20.36 2.53
C LEU A 32 5.93 18.95 2.62
N ALA A 33 6.72 18.71 3.66
CA ALA A 33 7.14 17.35 4.01
C ALA A 33 5.94 16.50 4.44
N PRO A 34 5.83 15.22 4.03
CA PRO A 34 4.75 14.37 4.45
C PRO A 34 4.88 13.99 5.93
N ASP A 35 3.78 14.07 6.68
CA ASP A 35 3.67 13.60 8.06
C ASP A 35 2.75 12.37 8.11
N ILE A 36 3.34 11.21 7.85
CA ILE A 36 2.61 9.93 7.78
C ILE A 36 2.00 9.56 9.15
N ALA A 37 2.65 9.91 10.25
CA ALA A 37 2.14 9.63 11.59
C ALA A 37 0.83 10.39 11.86
N LYS A 38 0.79 11.68 11.53
CA LYS A 38 -0.40 12.52 11.60
C LYS A 38 -1.51 11.98 10.69
N TYR A 39 -1.18 11.65 9.43
CA TYR A 39 -2.19 11.14 8.49
C TYR A 39 -2.79 9.82 8.97
N ALA A 40 -1.97 8.91 9.51
CA ALA A 40 -2.46 7.67 10.09
C ALA A 40 -3.34 7.89 11.34
N ALA A 41 -3.04 8.90 12.16
CA ALA A 41 -3.86 9.26 13.32
C ALA A 41 -5.24 9.78 12.89
N VAL A 42 -5.30 10.69 11.92
CA VAL A 42 -6.55 11.20 11.35
C VAL A 42 -7.34 10.09 10.66
N SER A 43 -6.67 9.22 9.90
CA SER A 43 -7.30 8.07 9.24
C SER A 43 -8.00 7.15 10.24
N ARG A 44 -7.39 6.90 11.43
CA ARG A 44 -8.04 6.11 12.50
C ARG A 44 -9.31 6.78 13.04
N GLN A 45 -9.32 8.11 13.19
CA GLN A 45 -10.50 8.85 13.64
C GLN A 45 -11.62 8.77 12.60
N VAL A 46 -11.32 8.98 11.32
CA VAL A 46 -12.28 8.82 10.23
C VAL A 46 -12.85 7.40 10.21
N ARG A 47 -11.99 6.39 10.39
CA ARG A 47 -12.42 4.99 10.43
C ARG A 47 -13.36 4.71 11.60
N ALA A 48 -13.06 5.21 12.81
CA ALA A 48 -13.95 5.06 13.95
C ALA A 48 -15.34 5.66 13.69
N MET A 49 -15.41 6.78 12.96
CA MET A 49 -16.70 7.34 12.52
C MET A 49 -17.42 6.44 11.51
N MET A 50 -16.69 5.80 10.58
CA MET A 50 -17.25 4.84 9.63
C MET A 50 -17.75 3.56 10.33
N ASP A 51 -16.97 3.04 11.28
CA ASP A 51 -17.30 1.84 12.07
C ASP A 51 -18.59 2.05 12.91
N SER A 52 -18.93 3.30 13.28
CA SER A 52 -20.20 3.61 13.93
C SER A 52 -21.43 3.49 13.03
N LEU A 53 -21.24 3.37 11.71
CA LEU A 53 -22.35 3.25 10.75
C LEU A 53 -22.64 1.79 10.37
N THR A 54 -21.61 0.95 10.32
CA THR A 54 -21.71 -0.45 9.92
C THR A 54 -20.46 -1.21 10.40
N PRO A 55 -20.57 -2.48 10.79
CA PRO A 55 -19.40 -3.33 11.04
C PRO A 55 -18.66 -3.71 9.74
N LEU A 56 -19.28 -3.51 8.58
CA LEU A 56 -18.71 -3.86 7.29
C LEU A 56 -17.95 -2.67 6.68
N VAL A 57 -16.84 -2.30 7.31
CA VAL A 57 -15.90 -1.27 6.82
C VAL A 57 -14.61 -1.92 6.39
N GLN A 58 -14.28 -1.84 5.11
CA GLN A 58 -13.03 -2.34 4.54
C GLN A 58 -12.07 -1.19 4.24
N PRO A 59 -10.97 -1.03 4.97
CA PRO A 59 -9.91 -0.12 4.60
C PRO A 59 -9.23 -0.59 3.29
N LEU A 60 -9.06 0.33 2.36
CA LEU A 60 -8.35 0.09 1.10
C LEU A 60 -6.94 0.71 1.12
N SER A 61 -6.83 1.88 1.75
CA SER A 61 -5.57 2.61 1.98
C SER A 61 -5.68 3.45 3.26
N ILE A 62 -4.73 4.36 3.49
CA ILE A 62 -4.79 5.32 4.61
C ILE A 62 -5.92 6.34 4.44
N ASP A 63 -6.37 6.58 3.21
CA ASP A 63 -7.32 7.63 2.81
C ASP A 63 -8.56 7.09 2.09
N GLU A 64 -8.66 5.79 1.88
CA GLU A 64 -9.80 5.15 1.21
C GLU A 64 -10.38 4.00 2.04
N ALA A 65 -11.71 3.90 2.08
CA ALA A 65 -12.43 2.76 2.62
C ALA A 65 -13.70 2.46 1.80
N ALA A 66 -14.13 1.21 1.82
CA ALA A 66 -15.43 0.78 1.32
C ALA A 66 -16.31 0.36 2.50
N LEU A 67 -17.57 0.80 2.49
CA LEU A 67 -18.57 0.46 3.49
C LEU A 67 -19.72 -0.29 2.83
N ASP A 68 -20.25 -1.30 3.50
CA ASP A 68 -21.52 -1.91 3.13
C ASP A 68 -22.59 -1.46 4.12
N LEU A 69 -23.56 -0.72 3.62
CA LEU A 69 -24.70 -0.18 4.38
C LEU A 69 -25.99 -0.96 4.13
N SER A 70 -25.91 -2.12 3.47
CA SER A 70 -27.07 -2.97 3.24
C SER A 70 -27.73 -3.34 4.58
N GLY A 71 -29.05 -3.20 4.65
CA GLY A 71 -29.83 -3.54 5.84
C GLY A 71 -29.73 -2.53 6.99
N THR A 72 -28.93 -1.46 6.91
CA THR A 72 -28.72 -0.52 8.03
C THR A 72 -29.73 0.63 8.08
N ALA A 73 -30.63 0.76 7.09
CA ALA A 73 -31.58 1.89 7.02
C ALA A 73 -32.50 2.02 8.24
N ALA A 74 -32.98 0.90 8.77
CA ALA A 74 -33.83 0.90 9.98
C ALA A 74 -33.01 1.34 11.22
N LEU A 75 -31.76 0.90 11.34
CA LEU A 75 -30.87 1.28 12.42
C LEU A 75 -30.60 2.80 12.47
N HIS A 76 -30.45 3.42 11.30
CA HIS A 76 -30.12 4.84 11.20
C HIS A 76 -31.35 5.74 11.05
N GLY A 77 -32.55 5.16 10.90
CA GLY A 77 -33.79 5.90 10.62
C GLY A 77 -33.69 6.75 9.33
N ALA A 78 -32.82 6.36 8.38
CA ALA A 78 -32.57 7.11 7.16
C ALA A 78 -31.96 6.22 6.07
N PRO A 79 -32.17 6.53 4.78
CA PRO A 79 -31.53 5.83 3.68
C PRO A 79 -30.02 6.08 3.65
N PRO A 80 -29.22 5.17 3.06
CA PRO A 80 -27.76 5.24 3.02
C PRO A 80 -27.20 6.59 2.54
N ALA A 81 -27.84 7.24 1.57
CA ALA A 81 -27.42 8.54 1.07
C ALA A 81 -27.43 9.61 2.17
N ILE A 82 -28.46 9.66 3.00
CA ILE A 82 -28.56 10.63 4.12
C ILE A 82 -27.54 10.29 5.22
N VAL A 83 -27.37 9.01 5.53
CA VAL A 83 -26.38 8.55 6.52
C VAL A 83 -24.96 8.99 6.11
N LEU A 84 -24.61 8.77 4.85
CA LEU A 84 -23.29 9.15 4.32
C LEU A 84 -23.13 10.67 4.22
N ALA A 85 -24.16 11.43 3.89
CA ALA A 85 -24.10 12.88 3.88
C ALA A 85 -23.86 13.45 5.31
N ARG A 86 -24.49 12.85 6.33
CA ARG A 86 -24.24 13.17 7.75
C ARG A 86 -22.80 12.84 8.13
N LEU A 87 -22.26 11.70 7.69
CA LEU A 87 -20.86 11.32 7.90
C LEU A 87 -19.91 12.36 7.32
N ALA A 88 -20.11 12.78 6.06
CA ALA A 88 -19.26 13.78 5.41
C ALA A 88 -19.24 15.09 6.20
N ARG A 89 -20.40 15.59 6.62
CA ARG A 89 -20.52 16.80 7.42
C ARG A 89 -19.85 16.66 8.80
N ARG A 90 -19.99 15.50 9.43
CA ARG A 90 -19.38 15.22 10.72
C ARG A 90 -17.85 15.21 10.63
N ILE A 91 -17.28 14.52 9.63
CA ILE A 91 -15.83 14.51 9.40
C ILE A 91 -15.30 15.93 9.17
N GLU A 92 -15.99 16.72 8.37
CA GLU A 92 -15.59 18.11 8.12
C GLU A 92 -15.65 18.96 9.37
N ALA A 93 -16.72 18.84 10.16
CA ALA A 93 -16.91 19.62 11.39
C ALA A 93 -15.93 19.24 12.51
N GLU A 94 -15.66 17.94 12.70
CA GLU A 94 -14.86 17.46 13.83
C GLU A 94 -13.37 17.39 13.50
N LEU A 95 -12.99 17.10 12.22
CA LEU A 95 -11.61 16.88 11.83
C LEU A 95 -11.04 17.95 10.87
N GLY A 96 -11.87 18.85 10.36
CA GLY A 96 -11.45 19.92 9.45
C GLY A 96 -10.98 19.44 8.08
N ILE A 97 -11.33 18.22 7.69
CA ILE A 97 -10.98 17.65 6.37
C ILE A 97 -12.24 17.32 5.58
N THR A 98 -12.13 17.34 4.26
CA THR A 98 -13.23 16.97 3.37
C THR A 98 -13.02 15.57 2.80
N ILE A 99 -14.13 14.87 2.53
CA ILE A 99 -14.13 13.58 1.83
C ILE A 99 -14.99 13.65 0.58
N SER A 100 -14.77 12.72 -0.36
CA SER A 100 -15.67 12.48 -1.50
C SER A 100 -16.28 11.10 -1.36
N ILE A 101 -17.59 11.02 -1.53
CA ILE A 101 -18.37 9.80 -1.33
C ILE A 101 -19.00 9.36 -2.65
N GLY A 102 -18.87 8.07 -2.93
CA GLY A 102 -19.63 7.39 -3.98
C GLY A 102 -20.57 6.36 -3.37
N LEU A 103 -21.83 6.38 -3.75
CA LEU A 103 -22.84 5.40 -3.37
C LEU A 103 -23.32 4.64 -4.60
N ALA A 104 -23.28 3.32 -4.59
CA ALA A 104 -23.72 2.48 -5.69
C ALA A 104 -24.01 1.04 -5.22
N ALA A 105 -24.54 0.21 -6.11
CA ALA A 105 -24.91 -1.18 -5.83
C ALA A 105 -23.72 -2.11 -5.51
N ASN A 106 -22.50 -1.75 -5.91
CA ASN A 106 -21.27 -2.49 -5.60
C ASN A 106 -20.09 -1.55 -5.38
N ARG A 107 -19.02 -2.09 -4.78
CA ARG A 107 -17.84 -1.30 -4.38
C ARG A 107 -17.06 -0.70 -5.56
N MET A 108 -17.06 -1.34 -6.73
CA MET A 108 -16.43 -0.81 -7.92
C MET A 108 -17.15 0.42 -8.44
N LEU A 109 -18.46 0.34 -8.57
CA LEU A 109 -19.30 1.49 -8.96
C LEU A 109 -19.23 2.61 -7.92
N ALA A 110 -19.24 2.28 -6.62
CA ALA A 110 -19.09 3.27 -5.56
C ALA A 110 -17.76 4.02 -5.67
N LYS A 111 -16.65 3.32 -6.00
CA LYS A 111 -15.36 3.97 -6.25
C LYS A 111 -15.40 4.89 -7.47
N LEU A 112 -16.01 4.47 -8.57
CA LEU A 112 -16.19 5.32 -9.75
C LEU A 112 -17.05 6.56 -9.45
N ALA A 113 -18.12 6.40 -8.69
CA ALA A 113 -18.96 7.50 -8.24
C ALA A 113 -18.16 8.50 -7.39
N ALA A 114 -17.35 8.02 -6.42
CA ALA A 114 -16.52 8.88 -5.61
C ALA A 114 -15.50 9.68 -6.45
N GLU A 115 -14.87 9.07 -7.45
CA GLU A 115 -13.92 9.76 -8.33
C GLU A 115 -14.61 10.86 -9.18
N ARG A 116 -15.82 10.60 -9.68
CA ARG A 116 -16.61 11.61 -10.44
C ARG A 116 -17.00 12.81 -9.57
N GLY A 117 -17.23 12.58 -8.29
CA GLY A 117 -17.63 13.62 -7.35
C GLY A 117 -16.49 14.48 -6.80
N LYS A 118 -15.22 14.16 -7.07
CA LYS A 118 -14.07 14.92 -6.52
C LYS A 118 -13.96 16.33 -7.10
N PRO A 119 -13.55 17.33 -6.29
CA PRO A 119 -13.33 17.30 -4.84
C PRO A 119 -14.61 17.50 -4.02
N ARG A 120 -14.61 17.06 -2.73
CA ARG A 120 -15.67 17.31 -1.74
C ARG A 120 -17.06 16.96 -2.26
N GLY A 121 -17.15 15.91 -3.08
CA GLY A 121 -18.38 15.56 -3.77
C GLY A 121 -19.11 14.38 -3.18
N PHE A 122 -20.38 14.31 -3.54
CA PHE A 122 -21.24 13.19 -3.26
C PHE A 122 -21.92 12.74 -4.56
N CYS A 123 -21.66 11.53 -5.00
CA CYS A 123 -22.20 11.00 -6.24
C CYS A 123 -22.89 9.66 -6.01
N VAL A 124 -24.09 9.52 -6.54
CA VAL A 124 -24.83 8.25 -6.53
C VAL A 124 -24.86 7.72 -7.95
N LEU A 125 -24.50 6.45 -8.13
CA LEU A 125 -24.67 5.73 -9.39
C LEU A 125 -25.70 4.61 -9.18
N GLY A 126 -26.85 4.77 -9.81
CA GLY A 126 -27.97 3.83 -9.80
C GLY A 126 -28.02 2.94 -11.03
N ALA A 127 -29.23 2.59 -11.45
CA ALA A 127 -29.46 1.75 -12.63
C ALA A 127 -28.99 2.40 -13.95
N GLU A 128 -28.89 3.72 -14.00
CA GLU A 128 -28.41 4.51 -15.13
C GLU A 128 -26.90 4.39 -15.37
N ALA A 129 -26.15 3.79 -14.45
CA ALA A 129 -24.69 3.72 -14.50
C ALA A 129 -24.17 3.10 -15.81
N ALA A 130 -24.84 2.08 -16.33
CA ALA A 130 -24.46 1.42 -17.57
C ALA A 130 -24.48 2.38 -18.77
N GLY A 131 -25.54 3.16 -18.91
CA GLY A 131 -25.67 4.16 -19.96
C GLY A 131 -24.65 5.29 -19.81
N LEU A 132 -24.48 5.79 -18.58
CA LEU A 132 -23.54 6.89 -18.28
C LEU A 132 -22.07 6.53 -18.52
N LEU A 133 -21.70 5.27 -18.32
CA LEU A 133 -20.32 4.80 -18.42
C LEU A 133 -19.99 4.17 -19.77
N ALA A 134 -20.98 3.85 -20.60
CA ALA A 134 -20.80 3.10 -21.83
C ALA A 134 -19.73 3.69 -22.77
N GLN A 135 -19.72 5.00 -22.96
CA GLN A 135 -18.81 5.71 -23.86
C GLN A 135 -17.53 6.20 -23.17
N GLU A 136 -17.39 5.98 -21.86
CA GLU A 136 -16.16 6.32 -21.14
C GLU A 136 -15.02 5.38 -21.55
N LYS A 137 -13.78 5.88 -21.44
CA LYS A 137 -12.59 5.10 -21.76
C LYS A 137 -12.39 3.94 -20.76
N VAL A 138 -11.92 2.80 -21.25
CA VAL A 138 -11.63 1.60 -20.43
C VAL A 138 -10.71 1.87 -19.23
N GLY A 139 -9.82 2.86 -19.34
CA GLY A 139 -8.92 3.27 -18.27
C GLY A 139 -9.61 3.89 -17.04
N LEU A 140 -10.90 4.22 -17.14
CA LEU A 140 -11.71 4.66 -16.01
C LEU A 140 -11.99 3.50 -15.03
N LEU A 141 -12.03 2.25 -15.52
CA LEU A 141 -12.36 1.09 -14.70
C LEU A 141 -11.24 0.80 -13.68
N PRO A 142 -11.55 0.67 -12.38
CA PRO A 142 -10.57 0.35 -11.37
C PRO A 142 -9.80 -0.95 -11.68
N GLY A 143 -8.47 -0.87 -11.61
CA GLY A 143 -7.58 -2.00 -11.90
C GLY A 143 -7.15 -2.10 -13.37
N ILE A 144 -7.58 -1.20 -14.24
CA ILE A 144 -7.04 -1.08 -15.61
C ILE A 144 -5.98 0.05 -15.60
N GLY A 145 -4.72 -0.33 -15.54
CA GLY A 145 -3.59 0.60 -15.55
C GLY A 145 -3.16 1.01 -16.98
N PRO A 146 -2.23 1.98 -17.13
CA PRO A 146 -1.82 2.51 -18.43
C PRO A 146 -1.32 1.45 -19.42
N ALA A 147 -0.60 0.43 -18.95
CA ALA A 147 -0.13 -0.66 -19.82
C ALA A 147 -1.30 -1.49 -20.38
N GLN A 148 -2.31 -1.76 -19.54
CA GLN A 148 -3.51 -2.50 -19.95
C GLN A 148 -4.37 -1.65 -20.89
N VAL A 149 -4.51 -0.34 -20.62
CA VAL A 149 -5.19 0.60 -21.55
C VAL A 149 -4.55 0.53 -22.92
N LYS A 150 -3.22 0.72 -23.00
CA LYS A 150 -2.49 0.67 -24.27
C LYS A 150 -2.67 -0.66 -25.01
N ARG A 151 -2.70 -1.77 -24.26
CA ARG A 151 -2.93 -3.10 -24.84
C ARG A 151 -4.34 -3.22 -25.44
N LEU A 152 -5.38 -2.77 -24.71
CA LEU A 152 -6.77 -2.80 -25.17
C LEU A 152 -6.98 -1.87 -26.39
N GLU A 153 -6.42 -0.67 -26.35
CA GLU A 153 -6.46 0.28 -27.48
C GLU A 153 -5.80 -0.31 -28.73
N GLY A 154 -4.67 -1.04 -28.59
CA GLY A 154 -4.02 -1.76 -29.70
C GLY A 154 -4.87 -2.90 -30.29
N MET A 155 -5.89 -3.34 -29.58
CA MET A 155 -6.90 -4.31 -30.05
C MET A 155 -8.19 -3.65 -30.52
N GLY A 156 -8.25 -2.32 -30.61
CA GLY A 156 -9.42 -1.53 -30.99
C GLY A 156 -10.46 -1.35 -29.89
N ILE A 157 -10.14 -1.72 -28.64
CA ILE A 157 -11.05 -1.63 -27.49
C ILE A 157 -10.70 -0.35 -26.69
N VAL A 158 -11.48 0.70 -26.89
CA VAL A 158 -11.25 2.04 -26.31
C VAL A 158 -12.28 2.36 -25.22
N THR A 159 -13.55 1.96 -25.42
CA THR A 159 -14.67 2.29 -24.52
C THR A 159 -15.09 1.11 -23.66
N ILE A 160 -15.76 1.43 -22.55
CA ILE A 160 -16.32 0.43 -21.63
C ILE A 160 -17.34 -0.46 -22.36
N SER A 161 -18.17 0.13 -23.21
CA SER A 161 -19.17 -0.63 -23.99
C SER A 161 -18.51 -1.63 -24.94
N GLN A 162 -17.42 -1.25 -25.62
CA GLN A 162 -16.69 -2.17 -26.49
C GLN A 162 -16.09 -3.34 -25.70
N LEU A 163 -15.53 -3.10 -24.52
CA LEU A 163 -15.01 -4.15 -23.65
C LEU A 163 -16.13 -5.05 -23.10
N ALA A 164 -17.30 -4.47 -22.75
CA ALA A 164 -18.44 -5.19 -22.23
C ALA A 164 -19.12 -6.10 -23.28
N ALA A 165 -19.00 -5.73 -24.57
CA ALA A 165 -19.60 -6.46 -25.69
C ALA A 165 -18.82 -7.74 -26.07
N LEU A 166 -17.58 -7.90 -25.60
CA LEU A 166 -16.77 -9.08 -25.93
C LEU A 166 -17.42 -10.37 -25.44
N ASP A 167 -17.42 -11.40 -26.31
CA ASP A 167 -17.81 -12.75 -25.93
C ASP A 167 -16.70 -13.47 -25.14
N ASP A 168 -16.99 -14.69 -24.66
CA ASP A 168 -16.03 -15.47 -23.85
C ASP A 168 -14.77 -15.85 -24.64
N ARG A 169 -14.89 -16.08 -25.96
CA ARG A 169 -13.75 -16.40 -26.83
C ARG A 169 -12.85 -15.18 -27.02
N GLU A 170 -13.43 -14.03 -27.23
CA GLU A 170 -12.71 -12.75 -27.33
C GLU A 170 -12.08 -12.37 -26.00
N ALA A 171 -12.79 -12.55 -24.88
CA ALA A 171 -12.28 -12.34 -23.53
C ALA A 171 -11.06 -13.23 -23.26
N ALA A 172 -11.07 -14.50 -23.68
CA ALA A 172 -9.93 -15.40 -23.53
C ALA A 172 -8.64 -14.90 -24.24
N ARG A 173 -8.77 -14.16 -25.34
CA ARG A 173 -7.63 -13.53 -26.04
C ARG A 173 -6.96 -12.43 -25.22
N LEU A 174 -7.68 -11.87 -24.22
CA LEU A 174 -7.10 -10.93 -23.28
C LEU A 174 -6.23 -11.59 -22.20
N GLY A 175 -6.14 -12.92 -22.20
CA GLY A 175 -5.36 -13.72 -21.26
C GLY A 175 -6.14 -14.04 -19.98
N ASN A 176 -5.45 -14.49 -18.95
CA ASN A 176 -6.05 -15.02 -17.71
C ASN A 176 -7.01 -14.04 -16.99
N GLU A 177 -6.87 -12.74 -17.20
CA GLU A 177 -7.73 -11.71 -16.60
C GLU A 177 -8.88 -11.28 -17.51
N GLY A 178 -8.99 -11.81 -18.74
CA GLY A 178 -9.94 -11.34 -19.74
C GLY A 178 -11.39 -11.40 -19.27
N ALA A 179 -11.84 -12.53 -18.75
CA ALA A 179 -13.19 -12.66 -18.19
C ALA A 179 -13.48 -11.66 -17.06
N ALA A 180 -12.50 -11.42 -16.18
CA ALA A 180 -12.62 -10.43 -15.11
C ALA A 180 -12.66 -8.99 -15.63
N LEU A 181 -11.97 -8.69 -16.71
CA LEU A 181 -12.03 -7.37 -17.37
C LEU A 181 -13.40 -7.13 -18.00
N VAL A 182 -13.93 -8.11 -18.71
CA VAL A 182 -15.28 -8.06 -19.32
C VAL A 182 -16.36 -7.93 -18.24
N ALA A 183 -16.28 -8.72 -17.17
CA ALA A 183 -17.21 -8.60 -16.04
C ALA A 183 -17.19 -7.19 -15.42
N ARG A 184 -16.00 -6.59 -15.24
CA ARG A 184 -15.88 -5.18 -14.77
C ARG A 184 -16.51 -4.20 -15.76
N ALA A 185 -16.31 -4.40 -17.06
CA ALA A 185 -16.93 -3.54 -18.08
C ALA A 185 -18.45 -3.68 -18.10
N ARG A 186 -18.98 -4.85 -17.77
CA ARG A 186 -20.43 -5.11 -17.53
C ARG A 186 -20.90 -4.60 -16.16
N LEU A 187 -20.06 -3.87 -15.44
CA LEU A 187 -20.31 -3.29 -14.12
C LEU A 187 -20.59 -4.33 -13.03
N GLN A 188 -20.13 -5.55 -13.23
CA GLN A 188 -20.29 -6.66 -12.29
C GLN A 188 -19.10 -6.71 -11.33
N ASP A 189 -19.39 -6.60 -10.03
CA ASP A 189 -18.43 -6.76 -8.95
C ASP A 189 -19.10 -7.43 -7.76
N ALA A 190 -18.94 -8.74 -7.67
CA ALA A 190 -19.51 -9.56 -6.59
C ALA A 190 -18.61 -9.63 -5.34
N ARG A 191 -17.49 -8.88 -5.31
CA ARG A 191 -16.57 -8.90 -4.16
C ARG A 191 -17.22 -8.24 -2.93
N PRO A 192 -17.43 -8.97 -1.83
CA PRO A 192 -17.99 -8.38 -0.61
C PRO A 192 -17.01 -7.39 0.04
N VAL A 193 -17.55 -6.50 0.85
CA VAL A 193 -16.78 -5.67 1.78
C VAL A 193 -16.30 -6.58 2.92
N ARG A 194 -14.97 -6.64 3.14
CA ARG A 194 -14.34 -7.48 4.15
C ARG A 194 -13.55 -6.63 5.13
N PRO A 195 -14.03 -6.45 6.38
CA PRO A 195 -13.38 -5.61 7.38
C PRO A 195 -11.95 -6.07 7.72
N ALA A 196 -11.79 -7.36 7.93
CA ALA A 196 -10.48 -7.96 8.22
C ALA A 196 -9.83 -8.47 6.93
N ARG A 197 -8.58 -8.10 6.73
CA ARG A 197 -7.72 -8.69 5.72
C ARG A 197 -6.43 -9.11 6.39
N GLU A 198 -6.16 -10.41 6.38
CA GLU A 198 -4.87 -10.91 6.82
C GLU A 198 -3.76 -10.37 5.92
N SER A 199 -2.70 -9.87 6.53
CA SER A 199 -1.50 -9.46 5.82
C SER A 199 -0.86 -10.69 5.18
N LYS A 200 -0.62 -10.67 3.88
CA LYS A 200 0.08 -11.76 3.18
C LYS A 200 1.60 -11.63 3.25
N SER A 201 2.08 -10.41 3.47
CA SER A 201 3.50 -10.09 3.57
C SER A 201 3.70 -8.80 4.35
N ILE A 202 4.83 -8.66 4.99
CA ILE A 202 5.28 -7.44 5.66
C ILE A 202 6.66 -7.11 5.10
N SER A 203 6.93 -5.85 4.70
CA SER A 203 8.20 -5.49 4.07
C SER A 203 8.68 -4.11 4.49
N ALA A 204 9.99 -3.87 4.34
CA ALA A 204 10.62 -2.57 4.45
C ALA A 204 11.56 -2.37 3.26
N GLU A 205 11.53 -1.19 2.65
CA GLU A 205 12.42 -0.84 1.53
C GLU A 205 12.88 0.61 1.62
N THR A 206 13.99 0.91 0.97
CA THR A 206 14.51 2.26 0.82
C THR A 206 15.06 2.48 -0.58
N THR A 207 14.90 3.70 -1.11
CA THR A 207 15.54 4.16 -2.34
C THR A 207 16.73 5.04 -1.93
N PHE A 208 17.89 4.79 -2.51
CA PHE A 208 19.10 5.51 -2.19
C PHE A 208 19.11 6.90 -2.81
N GLU A 209 19.81 7.84 -2.19
CA GLU A 209 20.10 9.16 -2.78
C GLU A 209 21.12 9.04 -3.93
N THR A 210 22.11 8.16 -3.75
CA THR A 210 23.12 7.78 -4.75
C THR A 210 23.10 6.29 -4.93
N ASP A 211 23.08 5.82 -6.16
CA ASP A 211 23.02 4.40 -6.47
C ASP A 211 24.26 3.65 -5.96
N LEU A 212 24.11 2.42 -5.48
CA LEU A 212 25.14 1.62 -4.83
C LEU A 212 25.42 0.33 -5.63
N SER A 213 26.71 -0.05 -5.75
CA SER A 213 27.15 -1.32 -6.34
C SER A 213 27.98 -2.17 -5.37
N ASP A 214 28.57 -1.53 -4.33
CA ASP A 214 29.37 -2.23 -3.34
C ASP A 214 28.50 -3.06 -2.40
N ARG A 215 28.90 -4.31 -2.19
CA ARG A 215 28.18 -5.26 -1.33
C ARG A 215 28.11 -4.78 0.12
N ALA A 216 29.21 -4.27 0.67
CA ALA A 216 29.25 -3.82 2.06
C ALA A 216 28.34 -2.60 2.27
N ALA A 217 28.30 -1.69 1.29
CA ALA A 217 27.36 -0.55 1.30
C ALA A 217 25.90 -1.03 1.24
N LEU A 218 25.59 -2.01 0.40
CA LEU A 218 24.25 -2.60 0.32
C LEU A 218 23.84 -3.34 1.62
N GLU A 219 24.78 -4.06 2.27
CA GLU A 219 24.57 -4.70 3.57
C GLU A 219 24.29 -3.66 4.67
N ASN A 220 24.97 -2.51 4.64
CA ASN A 220 24.74 -1.41 5.58
C ASN A 220 23.35 -0.79 5.42
N GLU A 221 22.81 -0.72 4.20
CA GLU A 221 21.44 -0.27 3.96
C GLU A 221 20.38 -1.35 4.26
N LEU A 222 20.74 -2.63 4.12
CA LEU A 222 19.86 -3.76 4.42
C LEU A 222 19.60 -3.92 5.92
N TRP A 223 20.61 -3.71 6.76
CA TRP A 223 20.50 -3.90 8.20
C TRP A 223 19.36 -3.11 8.87
N PRO A 224 19.25 -1.78 8.68
CA PRO A 224 18.13 -1.00 9.26
C PRO A 224 16.75 -1.46 8.77
N LEU A 225 16.69 -2.01 7.54
CA LEU A 225 15.44 -2.55 7.00
C LEU A 225 15.04 -3.86 7.69
N CYS A 226 16.04 -4.71 8.05
CA CYS A 226 15.79 -5.91 8.84
C CYS A 226 15.30 -5.56 10.25
N GLU A 227 15.89 -4.54 10.92
CA GLU A 227 15.38 -4.04 12.19
C GLU A 227 13.93 -3.52 12.07
N LYS A 228 13.65 -2.74 11.02
CA LYS A 228 12.31 -2.22 10.75
C LYS A 228 11.30 -3.34 10.46
N LEU A 229 11.72 -4.37 9.74
CA LEU A 229 10.90 -5.54 9.44
C LEU A 229 10.59 -6.32 10.72
N GLY A 230 11.58 -6.61 11.56
CA GLY A 230 11.39 -7.29 12.85
C GLY A 230 10.38 -6.56 13.75
N ARG A 231 10.53 -5.23 13.92
CA ARG A 231 9.57 -4.42 14.68
C ARG A 231 8.16 -4.45 14.10
N ARG A 232 8.02 -4.47 12.77
CA ARG A 232 6.70 -4.58 12.12
C ARG A 232 6.06 -5.94 12.37
N LEU A 233 6.84 -7.01 12.24
CA LEU A 233 6.40 -8.37 12.53
C LEU A 233 5.88 -8.49 13.97
N HIS A 234 6.64 -7.98 14.94
CA HIS A 234 6.23 -7.95 16.34
C HIS A 234 4.92 -7.19 16.55
N ARG A 235 4.81 -5.98 16.02
CA ARG A 235 3.62 -5.12 16.14
C ARG A 235 2.37 -5.74 15.53
N GLU A 236 2.52 -6.50 14.43
CA GLU A 236 1.41 -7.14 13.72
C GLU A 236 1.14 -8.58 14.20
N ASN A 237 1.83 -9.01 15.29
CA ASN A 237 1.73 -10.35 15.85
C ASN A 237 1.96 -11.46 14.80
N GLN A 238 2.94 -11.24 13.92
CA GLN A 238 3.33 -12.12 12.83
C GLN A 238 4.81 -12.47 12.92
N ALA A 239 5.23 -13.55 12.26
CA ALA A 239 6.62 -13.96 12.11
C ALA A 239 6.96 -14.22 10.64
N ALA A 240 8.23 -14.08 10.27
CA ALA A 240 8.72 -14.42 8.95
C ALA A 240 8.98 -15.92 8.85
N ALA A 241 8.20 -16.67 8.07
CA ALA A 241 8.47 -18.05 7.70
C ALA A 241 9.28 -18.14 6.39
N GLY A 242 9.44 -17.04 5.69
CA GLY A 242 10.29 -16.89 4.53
C GLY A 242 10.63 -15.43 4.30
N LEU A 243 11.70 -15.19 3.53
CA LEU A 243 12.18 -13.86 3.19
C LEU A 243 12.16 -13.63 1.68
N VAL A 244 11.95 -12.37 1.32
CA VAL A 244 12.04 -11.88 -0.06
C VAL A 244 12.95 -10.67 -0.07
N LEU A 245 14.15 -10.80 -0.64
CA LEU A 245 15.02 -9.69 -0.98
C LEU A 245 14.53 -9.06 -2.27
N LYS A 246 14.42 -7.74 -2.30
CA LYS A 246 14.05 -6.93 -3.46
C LYS A 246 15.16 -5.94 -3.77
N LEU A 247 15.63 -5.95 -5.00
CA LEU A 247 16.60 -5.01 -5.52
C LEU A 247 16.06 -4.35 -6.78
N LYS A 248 16.32 -3.07 -6.95
CA LYS A 248 16.02 -2.37 -8.20
C LYS A 248 17.27 -1.69 -8.70
N SER A 249 17.65 -2.02 -9.93
CA SER A 249 18.85 -1.46 -10.56
C SER A 249 18.66 0.00 -11.00
N ALA A 250 19.74 0.66 -11.34
CA ALA A 250 19.76 2.04 -11.84
C ALA A 250 18.89 2.24 -13.08
N ASP A 251 18.82 1.24 -13.95
CA ASP A 251 17.95 1.16 -15.15
C ASP A 251 16.52 0.69 -14.85
N PHE A 252 16.12 0.67 -13.57
CA PHE A 252 14.79 0.32 -13.07
C PHE A 252 14.37 -1.15 -13.22
N GLN A 253 15.31 -2.07 -13.51
CA GLN A 253 15.01 -3.51 -13.51
C GLN A 253 14.82 -4.01 -12.08
N LEU A 254 13.76 -4.80 -11.88
CA LEU A 254 13.43 -5.37 -10.58
C LEU A 254 13.99 -6.79 -10.48
N ARG A 255 14.82 -7.05 -9.46
CA ARG A 255 15.28 -8.39 -9.09
C ARG A 255 14.68 -8.76 -7.74
N THR A 256 14.16 -9.97 -7.62
CA THR A 256 13.66 -10.51 -6.35
C THR A 256 14.26 -11.89 -6.11
N ARG A 257 14.65 -12.16 -4.86
CA ARG A 257 15.13 -13.48 -4.42
C ARG A 257 14.41 -13.85 -3.15
N SER A 258 13.95 -15.09 -3.08
CA SER A 258 13.20 -15.57 -1.92
C SER A 258 13.80 -16.87 -1.39
N GLN A 259 13.66 -17.07 -0.08
CA GLN A 259 13.97 -18.35 0.57
C GLN A 259 13.03 -18.60 1.74
N ARG A 260 12.75 -19.86 2.04
CA ARG A 260 12.09 -20.25 3.27
C ARG A 260 13.10 -20.27 4.40
N LEU A 261 12.66 -19.88 5.59
CA LEU A 261 13.46 -20.00 6.80
C LEU A 261 13.26 -21.37 7.44
N PRO A 262 14.29 -21.92 8.10
CA PRO A 262 14.18 -23.19 8.85
C PRO A 262 13.12 -23.12 9.96
N ALA A 263 13.04 -21.98 10.65
CA ALA A 263 12.04 -21.68 11.65
C ALA A 263 11.54 -20.23 11.49
N PRO A 264 10.26 -19.94 11.82
CA PRO A 264 9.74 -18.58 11.81
C PRO A 264 10.51 -17.68 12.80
N THR A 265 10.75 -16.41 12.39
CA THR A 265 11.50 -15.47 13.24
C THR A 265 10.91 -14.06 13.21
N GLN A 266 11.13 -13.31 14.28
CA GLN A 266 10.93 -11.86 14.37
C GLN A 266 12.27 -11.12 14.58
N LEU A 267 13.37 -11.86 14.75
CA LEU A 267 14.68 -11.31 15.09
C LEU A 267 15.35 -10.70 13.86
N ALA A 268 15.71 -9.42 13.97
CA ALA A 268 16.38 -8.68 12.91
C ALA A 268 17.73 -9.32 12.50
N GLU A 269 18.47 -9.90 13.44
CA GLU A 269 19.73 -10.59 13.16
C GLU A 269 19.52 -11.83 12.31
N THR A 270 18.58 -12.67 12.68
CA THR A 270 18.25 -13.89 11.92
C THR A 270 17.77 -13.55 10.51
N ILE A 271 16.93 -12.49 10.39
CA ILE A 271 16.48 -11.99 9.10
C ILE A 271 17.67 -11.51 8.25
N PHE A 272 18.60 -10.77 8.85
CA PHE A 272 19.78 -10.25 8.15
C PHE A 272 20.72 -11.37 7.72
N GLU A 273 21.06 -12.29 8.63
CA GLU A 273 21.91 -13.45 8.34
C GLU A 273 21.35 -14.30 7.18
N ALA A 274 20.03 -14.50 7.15
CA ALA A 274 19.38 -15.23 6.06
C ALA A 274 19.31 -14.42 4.76
N ALA A 275 19.27 -13.08 4.82
CA ALA A 275 19.23 -12.23 3.63
C ALA A 275 20.60 -12.04 2.97
N GLN A 276 21.71 -12.13 3.73
CA GLN A 276 23.08 -11.94 3.21
C GLN A 276 23.44 -12.86 2.04
N PRO A 277 23.17 -14.19 2.06
CA PRO A 277 23.43 -15.05 0.92
C PRO A 277 22.62 -14.67 -0.33
N LEU A 278 21.39 -14.17 -0.15
CA LEU A 278 20.55 -13.72 -1.26
C LEU A 278 21.16 -12.45 -1.88
N LEU A 279 21.64 -11.52 -1.06
CA LEU A 279 22.30 -10.30 -1.52
C LEU A 279 23.64 -10.61 -2.22
N ALA A 280 24.42 -11.52 -1.66
CA ALA A 280 25.71 -11.90 -2.21
C ALA A 280 25.63 -12.43 -3.66
N ARG A 281 24.54 -13.12 -3.99
CA ARG A 281 24.30 -13.63 -5.35
C ARG A 281 23.98 -12.52 -6.37
N GLU A 282 23.50 -11.39 -5.90
CA GLU A 282 23.10 -10.25 -6.74
C GLU A 282 24.15 -9.13 -6.79
N ALA A 283 25.12 -9.15 -5.86
CA ALA A 283 26.23 -8.20 -5.81
C ALA A 283 27.31 -8.56 -6.87
N ASP A 284 26.91 -8.55 -8.11
CA ASP A 284 27.68 -8.90 -9.31
C ASP A 284 28.29 -7.66 -10.01
N GLY A 285 28.38 -6.53 -9.32
CA GLY A 285 28.79 -5.25 -9.89
C GLY A 285 27.63 -4.40 -10.42
N THR A 286 26.40 -4.95 -10.46
CA THR A 286 25.22 -4.17 -10.84
C THR A 286 25.00 -3.03 -9.85
N THR A 287 24.75 -1.84 -10.39
CA THR A 287 24.39 -0.66 -9.62
C THR A 287 22.91 -0.65 -9.28
N PHE A 288 22.59 -0.56 -7.99
CA PHE A 288 21.22 -0.58 -7.49
C PHE A 288 20.83 0.77 -6.92
N ARG A 289 19.59 1.16 -7.12
CA ARG A 289 18.95 2.36 -6.58
C ARG A 289 18.01 2.11 -5.41
N LEU A 290 17.59 0.86 -5.18
CA LEU A 290 16.67 0.48 -4.11
C LEU A 290 17.04 -0.90 -3.60
N ILE A 291 16.93 -1.05 -2.28
CA ILE A 291 16.95 -2.34 -1.58
C ILE A 291 15.74 -2.47 -0.68
N GLY A 292 15.20 -3.67 -0.55
CA GLY A 292 14.11 -4.00 0.35
C GLY A 292 14.20 -5.43 0.85
N ILE A 293 13.63 -5.67 2.02
CA ILE A 293 13.46 -6.99 2.62
C ILE A 293 12.01 -7.16 3.05
N GLY A 294 11.43 -8.31 2.75
CA GLY A 294 10.07 -8.66 3.13
C GLY A 294 9.98 -10.05 3.73
N ALA A 295 9.00 -10.24 4.59
CA ALA A 295 8.58 -11.52 5.12
C ALA A 295 7.40 -12.05 4.30
N ALA A 296 7.59 -13.19 3.64
CA ALA A 296 6.57 -13.95 2.93
C ALA A 296 7.09 -15.38 2.69
N PRO A 297 6.34 -16.44 3.06
CA PRO A 297 5.07 -16.38 3.79
C PRO A 297 5.24 -15.91 5.24
N LEU A 298 4.13 -15.50 5.84
CA LEU A 298 4.04 -15.17 7.26
C LEU A 298 3.62 -16.40 8.06
N ALA A 299 3.94 -16.40 9.36
CA ALA A 299 3.48 -17.35 10.35
C ALA A 299 2.99 -16.61 11.61
N ALA A 300 2.25 -17.29 12.49
CA ALA A 300 1.84 -16.71 13.76
C ALA A 300 3.06 -16.40 14.64
N ALA A 301 3.04 -15.28 15.37
CA ALA A 301 4.14 -14.88 16.26
C ALA A 301 4.47 -15.94 17.33
N ALA A 302 3.48 -16.72 17.77
CA ALA A 302 3.67 -17.82 18.72
C ALA A 302 4.64 -18.91 18.21
N MET A 303 4.86 -18.99 16.90
CA MET A 303 5.82 -19.93 16.28
C MET A 303 7.22 -19.32 16.12
N ALA A 304 7.41 -18.05 16.47
CA ALA A 304 8.66 -17.37 16.25
C ALA A 304 9.70 -17.72 17.31
N ASP A 305 10.95 -17.91 16.84
CA ASP A 305 12.13 -17.96 17.68
C ASP A 305 12.00 -18.95 18.85
N GLN A 306 11.32 -20.07 18.59
CA GLN A 306 11.21 -21.19 19.51
C GLN A 306 12.52 -21.96 19.50
N GLY A 307 13.52 -21.50 20.23
CA GLY A 307 14.84 -22.14 20.25
C GLY A 307 14.75 -23.67 20.34
N ASP A 308 15.72 -24.33 19.76
CA ASP A 308 15.95 -25.76 19.95
C ASP A 308 16.71 -25.94 21.28
N LEU A 309 16.65 -27.14 21.88
CA LEU A 309 17.33 -27.48 23.15
C LEU A 309 18.85 -27.20 23.09
N ALA A 310 19.44 -27.23 21.91
CA ALA A 310 20.86 -26.93 21.67
C ALA A 310 21.14 -25.46 21.38
N ASP A 311 20.11 -24.64 21.07
CA ASP A 311 20.29 -23.22 20.70
C ASP A 311 20.25 -22.31 21.91
N THR A 312 21.43 -21.98 22.43
CA THR A 312 21.59 -20.99 23.50
C THR A 312 21.64 -19.54 23.01
N THR A 313 21.64 -19.31 21.70
CA THR A 313 21.85 -17.98 21.09
C THR A 313 20.54 -17.25 20.87
N THR A 314 19.49 -17.92 20.42
CA THR A 314 18.17 -17.32 20.14
C THR A 314 17.54 -16.67 21.38
N PRO A 315 17.53 -17.28 22.60
CA PRO A 315 17.00 -16.60 23.77
C PRO A 315 17.75 -15.30 24.12
N ARG A 316 19.07 -15.29 23.97
CA ARG A 316 19.89 -14.09 24.19
C ARG A 316 19.64 -13.00 23.16
N ARG A 317 19.51 -13.37 21.89
CA ARG A 317 19.16 -12.43 20.78
C ARG A 317 17.79 -11.81 21.04
N ARG A 318 16.82 -12.60 21.47
CA ARG A 318 15.46 -12.14 21.79
C ARG A 318 15.48 -11.16 22.96
N ALA A 319 16.09 -11.53 24.10
CA ALA A 319 16.20 -10.65 25.26
C ALA A 319 16.87 -9.31 24.93
N ARG A 320 17.93 -9.33 24.11
CA ARG A 320 18.61 -8.12 23.64
C ARG A 320 17.70 -7.28 22.73
N GLN A 321 16.97 -7.91 21.80
CA GLN A 321 16.04 -7.19 20.92
C GLN A 321 14.92 -6.53 21.73
N ASP A 322 14.31 -7.25 22.67
CA ASP A 322 13.26 -6.76 23.55
C ASP A 322 13.73 -5.56 24.39
N ALA A 323 14.96 -5.64 24.95
CA ALA A 323 15.55 -4.53 25.71
C ALA A 323 15.77 -3.27 24.83
N ILE A 324 16.26 -3.43 23.60
CA ILE A 324 16.45 -2.33 22.66
C ILE A 324 15.11 -1.71 22.27
N ASP A 325 14.11 -2.54 22.00
CA ASP A 325 12.77 -2.07 21.60
C ASP A 325 12.05 -1.34 22.75
N GLN A 326 12.23 -1.79 24.00
CA GLN A 326 11.75 -1.07 25.20
C GLN A 326 12.45 0.30 25.36
N LEU A 327 13.76 0.37 25.18
CA LEU A 327 14.49 1.65 25.24
C LEU A 327 14.04 2.61 24.14
N ARG A 328 13.87 2.12 22.92
CA ARG A 328 13.36 2.93 21.80
C ARG A 328 11.92 3.40 22.02
N ALA A 329 11.05 2.56 22.56
CA ALA A 329 9.67 2.92 22.90
C ALA A 329 9.62 4.04 23.97
N ARG A 330 10.55 4.04 24.92
CA ARG A 330 10.60 5.00 26.01
C ARG A 330 11.30 6.31 25.63
N PHE A 331 12.37 6.26 24.85
CA PHE A 331 13.27 7.38 24.61
C PHE A 331 13.35 7.80 23.12
N GLY A 332 12.58 7.18 22.24
CA GLY A 332 12.57 7.45 20.80
C GLY A 332 13.42 6.47 19.99
N GLU A 333 13.14 6.39 18.70
CA GLU A 333 13.75 5.44 17.75
C GLU A 333 15.29 5.56 17.68
N ASP A 334 15.83 6.75 17.87
CA ASP A 334 17.26 7.04 17.78
C ASP A 334 18.04 6.85 19.10
N ALA A 335 17.35 6.51 20.20
CA ALA A 335 17.97 6.38 21.52
C ALA A 335 19.04 5.27 21.59
N VAL A 336 18.86 4.21 20.82
CA VAL A 336 19.82 3.10 20.73
C VAL A 336 20.04 2.73 19.27
N GLN A 337 21.28 2.86 18.81
CA GLN A 337 21.73 2.40 17.50
C GLN A 337 22.72 1.25 17.65
N ARG A 338 22.61 0.22 16.84
CA ARG A 338 23.59 -0.85 16.78
C ARG A 338 24.79 -0.40 15.94
N GLY A 339 26.00 -0.84 16.27
CA GLY A 339 27.22 -0.42 15.60
C GLY A 339 27.20 -0.52 14.07
N ARG A 340 26.51 -1.53 13.52
CA ARG A 340 26.28 -1.68 12.08
C ARG A 340 25.40 -0.58 11.44
N ALA A 341 24.57 0.08 12.23
CA ALA A 341 23.73 1.20 11.78
C ALA A 341 24.44 2.56 11.90
N LEU A 342 25.61 2.59 12.53
CA LEU A 342 26.42 3.80 12.64
C LEU A 342 27.04 4.11 11.27
N ARG A 343 26.50 5.10 10.59
CA ARG A 343 27.13 5.65 9.38
C ARG A 343 28.40 6.39 9.81
N PRO A 344 29.57 6.14 9.18
CA PRO A 344 30.73 6.99 9.41
C PRO A 344 30.33 8.42 9.07
N GLY A 345 30.49 9.32 10.05
CA GLY A 345 29.93 10.64 10.23
C GLY A 345 29.58 11.41 8.97
N LYS A 346 28.31 11.79 8.87
CA LYS A 346 27.98 13.14 8.39
C LYS A 346 28.35 14.07 9.55
N GLY A 347 29.56 14.65 9.50
CA GLY A 347 29.94 15.72 10.40
C GLY A 347 28.84 16.78 10.39
N LYS A 348 28.38 17.16 11.58
CA LYS A 348 27.56 18.36 11.73
C LYS A 348 28.44 19.53 11.28
N GLY A 349 28.20 20.01 10.08
CA GLY A 349 28.65 21.32 9.62
C GLY A 349 27.45 22.27 9.70
#